data_e821a7c2519b561f3f8ed59776669243
#
_entry.id   e821a7c2519b561f3f8ed59776669243
#
_cell.length_a   1.000
_cell.length_b   1.000
_cell.length_c   1.000
_cell.angle_alpha   90.00
_cell.angle_beta   90.00
_cell.angle_gamma   90.00
#
_symmetry.space_group_name_H-M   'P 1'
#
loop_
_entity.id
_entity.type
_entity.pdbx_description
1 polymer ?
#
loop_
_entity_poly.entity_id
_entity_poly.type
_entity_poly.pdbx_seq_one_letter_code
_entity_poly.pdbx_strand_id
1 'polypeptide(L)'
;MYHVTVVTVERIQTGVRMERRLLKVLKGLAEYLDMSLGDLLEGIVLHAFERKHPFGDDTIAVIGQLSRVYGLELTAADSHCLPDPGAGA
;
A
#
# COMPACT_ATOMS: atom_id res chain seq x y z
N MET A 1 1.46 25.81 -21.89
CA MET A 1 1.98 24.57 -22.51
C MET A 1 2.54 23.65 -21.43
N TYR A 2 2.17 22.41 -21.48
CA TYR A 2 2.61 21.44 -20.46
C TYR A 2 3.89 20.77 -20.88
N HIS A 3 4.83 20.70 -19.94
CA HIS A 3 5.95 19.80 -20.09
C HIS A 3 5.61 18.50 -19.42
N VAL A 4 5.56 17.43 -20.20
CA VAL A 4 5.44 16.09 -19.66
C VAL A 4 6.84 15.50 -19.59
N THR A 5 7.31 15.29 -18.37
CA THR A 5 8.56 14.59 -18.17
C THR A 5 8.25 13.10 -18.07
N VAL A 6 8.76 12.34 -19.02
CA VAL A 6 8.64 10.88 -18.99
C VAL A 6 9.93 10.33 -18.40
N VAL A 7 9.78 9.65 -17.26
CA VAL A 7 10.90 8.97 -16.62
C VAL A 7 10.75 7.47 -16.88
N THR A 8 11.73 6.92 -17.59
CA THR A 8 11.78 5.49 -17.83
C THR A 8 12.49 4.80 -16.67
N VAL A 9 11.87 3.78 -16.12
CA VAL A 9 12.43 3.05 -14.98
C VAL A 9 12.54 1.58 -15.35
N GLU A 10 13.49 0.90 -14.72
CA GLU A 10 13.61 -0.55 -14.79
C GLU A 10 12.90 -1.14 -13.57
N ARG A 11 11.93 -2.03 -13.79
CA ARG A 11 11.27 -2.75 -12.71
C ARG A 11 11.73 -4.18 -12.69
N ILE A 12 11.99 -4.67 -11.50
CA ILE A 12 12.35 -6.09 -11.30
C ILE A 12 11.23 -6.75 -10.49
N GLN A 13 11.06 -8.04 -10.71
CA GLN A 13 10.10 -8.82 -9.92
C GLN A 13 10.69 -9.06 -8.54
N THR A 14 9.89 -8.78 -7.51
CA THR A 14 10.25 -9.06 -6.14
C THR A 14 9.03 -9.58 -5.38
N GLY A 15 9.25 -10.29 -4.31
CA GLY A 15 8.18 -10.80 -3.47
C GLY A 15 8.42 -10.44 -2.01
N VAL A 16 7.34 -10.16 -1.31
CA VAL A 16 7.35 -9.90 0.13
C VAL A 16 6.22 -10.66 0.79
N ARG A 17 6.42 -11.02 2.05
CA ARG A 17 5.34 -11.56 2.87
C ARG A 17 4.66 -10.39 3.59
N MET A 18 3.33 -10.40 3.61
CA MET A 18 2.57 -9.32 4.19
C MET A 18 1.37 -9.90 4.94
N GLU A 19 0.97 -9.23 6.01
CA GLU A 19 -0.21 -9.67 6.76
C GLU A 19 -1.41 -9.75 5.80
N ARG A 20 -2.21 -10.81 5.95
CA ARG A 20 -3.25 -11.17 4.99
C ARG A 20 -4.33 -10.09 4.83
N ARG A 21 -4.82 -9.53 5.95
CA ARG A 21 -5.90 -8.52 5.90
C ARG A 21 -5.39 -7.20 5.36
N LEU A 22 -4.15 -6.84 5.70
CA LEU A 22 -3.50 -5.66 5.12
C LEU A 22 -3.39 -5.80 3.61
N LEU A 23 -2.99 -6.96 3.12
CA LEU A 23 -2.91 -7.21 1.68
C LEU A 23 -4.28 -7.10 1.00
N LYS A 24 -5.33 -7.62 1.65
CA LYS A 24 -6.69 -7.50 1.10
C LYS A 24 -7.15 -6.05 0.99
N VAL A 25 -6.86 -5.24 1.99
CA VAL A 25 -7.17 -3.80 1.94
C VAL A 25 -6.37 -3.12 0.82
N LEU A 26 -5.08 -3.43 0.70
CA LEU A 26 -4.26 -2.88 -0.38
C LEU A 26 -4.79 -3.25 -1.76
N LYS A 27 -5.16 -4.50 -1.97
CA LYS A 27 -5.72 -4.95 -3.26
C LYS A 27 -7.05 -4.28 -3.55
N GLY A 28 -7.91 -4.16 -2.57
CA GLY A 28 -9.18 -3.46 -2.72
C GLY A 28 -8.98 -1.97 -3.03
N LEU A 29 -8.02 -1.36 -2.39
CA LEU A 29 -7.69 0.05 -2.64
C LEU A 29 -7.12 0.24 -4.05
N ALA A 30 -6.21 -0.64 -4.48
CA ALA A 30 -5.67 -0.58 -5.84
C ALA A 30 -6.77 -0.67 -6.88
N GLU A 31 -7.73 -1.58 -6.68
CA GLU A 31 -8.89 -1.72 -7.56
C GLU A 31 -9.73 -0.45 -7.57
N TYR A 32 -10.01 0.11 -6.39
CA TYR A 32 -10.76 1.36 -6.28
C TYR A 32 -10.07 2.52 -7.00
N LEU A 33 -8.75 2.60 -6.91
CA LEU A 33 -7.96 3.66 -7.55
C LEU A 33 -7.62 3.35 -9.01
N ASP A 34 -8.05 2.20 -9.51
CA ASP A 34 -7.81 1.75 -10.88
C ASP A 34 -6.33 1.70 -11.22
N MET A 35 -5.55 1.11 -10.35
CA MET A 35 -4.11 0.94 -10.54
C MET A 35 -3.65 -0.44 -10.10
N SER A 36 -2.46 -0.85 -10.52
CA SER A 36 -1.89 -2.11 -10.07
C SER A 36 -1.42 -2.01 -8.61
N LEU A 37 -1.32 -3.15 -7.95
CA LEU A 37 -0.78 -3.20 -6.59
C LEU A 37 0.65 -2.65 -6.54
N GLY A 38 1.46 -2.96 -7.56
CA GLY A 38 2.83 -2.46 -7.64
C GLY A 38 2.88 -0.93 -7.70
N ASP A 39 2.04 -0.33 -8.55
CA ASP A 39 1.97 1.14 -8.67
C ASP A 39 1.53 1.77 -7.35
N LEU A 40 0.54 1.18 -6.70
CA LEU A 40 0.07 1.68 -5.41
C LEU A 40 1.20 1.64 -4.37
N LEU A 41 1.90 0.52 -4.28
CA LEU A 41 2.99 0.37 -3.31
C LEU A 41 4.15 1.32 -3.61
N GLU A 42 4.53 1.47 -4.88
CA GLU A 42 5.56 2.44 -5.27
C GLU A 42 5.18 3.85 -4.82
N GLY A 43 3.93 4.23 -5.05
CA GLY A 43 3.46 5.56 -4.65
C GLY A 43 3.50 5.76 -3.15
N ILE A 44 3.05 4.78 -2.38
CA ILE A 44 3.09 4.84 -0.92
C ILE A 44 4.54 5.01 -0.43
N VAL A 45 5.45 4.19 -0.95
CA VAL A 45 6.85 4.22 -0.53
C VAL A 45 7.51 5.56 -0.87
N LEU A 46 7.30 6.05 -2.09
CA LEU A 46 7.89 7.33 -2.51
C LEU A 46 7.38 8.49 -1.65
N HIS A 47 6.08 8.51 -1.34
CA HIS A 47 5.53 9.53 -0.44
C HIS A 47 6.12 9.41 0.96
N ALA A 48 6.22 8.19 1.47
CA ALA A 48 6.80 7.98 2.80
C ALA A 48 8.25 8.45 2.88
N PHE A 49 9.03 8.21 1.82
CA PHE A 49 10.43 8.66 1.77
C PHE A 49 10.55 10.18 1.84
N GLU A 50 9.57 10.89 1.31
CA GLU A 50 9.55 12.36 1.33
C GLU A 50 8.75 12.93 2.50
N ARG A 51 8.33 12.11 3.44
CA ARG A 51 7.50 12.48 4.58
C ARG A 51 6.16 13.10 4.17
N LYS A 52 5.63 12.65 3.04
CA LYS A 52 4.34 13.10 2.54
C LYS A 52 3.30 12.01 2.73
N HIS A 53 2.09 12.41 3.09
CA HIS A 53 0.98 11.47 3.19
C HIS A 53 0.50 11.14 1.77
N PRO A 54 0.37 9.84 1.43
CA PRO A 54 0.06 9.45 0.05
C PRO A 54 -1.40 9.60 -0.35
N PHE A 55 -2.31 9.80 0.62
CA PHE A 55 -3.74 9.76 0.35
C PHE A 55 -4.46 10.99 0.85
N GLY A 56 -5.41 11.49 0.05
CA GLY A 56 -6.34 12.51 0.49
C GLY A 56 -7.45 11.94 1.37
N ASP A 57 -8.29 12.82 1.89
CA ASP A 57 -9.34 12.45 2.86
C ASP A 57 -10.33 11.44 2.31
N ASP A 58 -10.72 11.58 1.04
CA ASP A 58 -11.66 10.64 0.40
C ASP A 58 -11.09 9.24 0.34
N THR A 59 -9.82 9.12 -0.02
CA THR A 59 -9.15 7.82 -0.09
C THR A 59 -8.97 7.23 1.30
N ILE A 60 -8.66 8.04 2.29
CA ILE A 60 -8.57 7.59 3.69
C ILE A 60 -9.92 7.03 4.16
N ALA A 61 -11.02 7.65 3.77
CA ALA A 61 -12.35 7.13 4.10
C ALA A 61 -12.59 5.76 3.47
N VAL A 62 -12.17 5.56 2.24
CA VAL A 62 -12.26 4.25 1.56
C VAL A 62 -11.40 3.21 2.27
N ILE A 63 -10.19 3.56 2.67
CA ILE A 63 -9.31 2.66 3.44
C ILE A 63 -10.02 2.22 4.73
N GLY A 64 -10.67 3.15 5.43
CA GLY A 64 -11.43 2.83 6.63
C GLY A 64 -12.58 1.86 6.36
N GLN A 65 -13.29 2.03 5.27
CA GLN A 65 -14.36 1.12 4.85
C GLN A 65 -13.82 -0.28 4.52
N LEU A 66 -12.76 -0.36 3.74
CA LEU A 66 -12.12 -1.62 3.38
C LEU A 66 -11.57 -2.33 4.62
N SER A 67 -10.99 -1.58 5.54
CA SER A 67 -10.47 -2.13 6.80
C SER A 67 -11.58 -2.79 7.60
N ARG A 68 -12.76 -2.19 7.65
CA ARG A 68 -13.92 -2.78 8.31
C ARG A 68 -14.40 -4.05 7.60
N VAL A 69 -14.44 -4.02 6.27
CA VAL A 69 -14.86 -5.19 5.47
C VAL A 69 -13.95 -6.39 5.74
N TYR A 70 -12.65 -6.17 5.77
CA TYR A 70 -11.67 -7.25 5.90
C TYR A 70 -11.20 -7.49 7.33
N GLY A 71 -11.70 -6.73 8.29
CA GLY A 71 -11.33 -6.90 9.69
C GLY A 71 -9.91 -6.48 10.00
N LEU A 72 -9.37 -5.51 9.29
CA LEU A 72 -8.03 -5.00 9.53
C LEU A 72 -8.06 -4.04 10.73
N GLU A 73 -7.42 -4.46 11.81
CA GLU A 73 -7.34 -3.68 13.05
C GLU A 73 -5.90 -3.23 13.36
N LEU A 74 -4.94 -3.69 12.57
CA LEU A 74 -3.55 -3.32 12.76
C LEU A 74 -3.34 -1.84 12.44
N THR A 75 -2.44 -1.21 13.19
CA THR A 75 -2.08 0.18 13.01
C THR A 75 -0.56 0.32 12.85
N ALA A 76 -0.10 1.53 12.57
CA ALA A 76 1.32 1.82 12.47
C ALA A 76 2.09 1.44 13.76
N ALA A 77 1.41 1.50 14.92
CA ALA A 77 2.02 1.10 16.17
C ALA A 77 2.39 -0.39 16.22
N ASP A 78 1.70 -1.21 15.43
CA ASP A 78 1.97 -2.66 15.34
C ASP A 78 3.11 -2.98 14.38
N SER A 79 3.53 -2.01 13.59
CA SER A 79 4.54 -2.20 12.56
C SER A 79 5.85 -2.73 13.17
N HIS A 80 6.46 -3.70 12.50
CA HIS A 80 7.71 -4.36 12.92
C HIS A 80 7.58 -5.23 14.19
N CYS A 81 6.37 -5.40 14.71
CA CYS A 81 6.12 -6.15 15.94
C CYS A 81 5.22 -7.37 15.72
N LEU A 82 5.04 -7.80 14.47
CA LEU A 82 4.08 -8.84 14.13
C LEU A 82 4.79 -10.20 13.99
N PRO A 83 4.54 -11.17 14.87
CA PRO A 83 5.09 -12.50 14.70
C PRO A 83 4.43 -13.20 13.51
N ASP A 84 5.20 -13.96 12.76
CA ASP A 84 4.70 -14.74 11.64
C ASP A 84 5.26 -16.17 11.75
N PRO A 85 4.52 -17.10 12.37
CA PRO A 85 4.98 -18.48 12.53
C PRO A 85 5.19 -19.18 11.19
N GLY A 86 4.59 -18.69 10.11
CA GLY A 86 4.77 -19.24 8.77
C GLY A 86 5.97 -18.70 8.02
N ALA A 87 6.75 -17.78 8.60
CA ALA A 87 7.85 -17.13 7.91
C ALA A 87 9.08 -18.01 7.73
N GLY A 88 9.16 -19.10 8.47
CA GLY A 88 10.38 -19.90 8.54
C GLY A 88 11.43 -19.21 9.40
N ALA A 89 12.43 -19.88 9.75
CA ALA A 89 13.52 -19.32 10.54
C ALA A 89 14.46 -18.47 9.68
#